data_ee54044112f1acabd02a85c0772243c7
#
_entry.id   ee54044112f1acabd02a85c0772243c7
#
_cell.length_a   1.000
_cell.length_b   1.000
_cell.length_c   1.000
_cell.angle_alpha   90.00
_cell.angle_beta   90.00
_cell.angle_gamma   90.00
#
_symmetry.space_group_name_H-M   'P 1'
#
loop_
_entity.id
_entity.type
_entity.pdbx_description
1 polymer ?
#
loop_
_entity_poly.entity_id
_entity_poly.type
_entity_poly.pdbx_seq_one_letter_code
_entity_poly.pdbx_strand_id
1 'polypeptide(L)'
;MTQATDTLSGEARLKSRRNRFWTFCALGFAMAIVTGFVTGYAADLFVDGVLPGWSLLLMWGVALASFTWFTWSYFRRVDELDLFDNLWATLIAFYFYFVAMPSWWLFHDLGLAPEVDHIAIYFATAFVMLAAYGLRKLGLR
;
A
#
# COMPACT_ATOMS: atom_id res chain seq x y z
N MET A 1 -43.12 26.53 14.66
CA MET A 1 -42.15 26.32 13.56
C MET A 1 -41.16 25.27 14.03
N THR A 2 -41.46 24.03 13.71
CA THR A 2 -40.67 22.85 14.09
C THR A 2 -39.52 22.71 13.10
N GLN A 3 -38.30 22.88 13.55
CA GLN A 3 -37.10 22.58 12.77
C GLN A 3 -37.12 21.08 12.46
N ALA A 4 -37.37 20.75 11.21
CA ALA A 4 -37.05 19.46 10.64
C ALA A 4 -35.51 19.35 10.62
N THR A 5 -34.93 18.94 11.72
CA THR A 5 -33.53 18.50 11.77
C THR A 5 -33.42 17.30 10.86
N ASP A 6 -32.75 17.51 9.77
CA ASP A 6 -32.38 16.56 8.73
C ASP A 6 -31.59 15.39 9.35
N THR A 7 -32.32 14.43 9.94
CA THR A 7 -31.76 13.18 10.43
C THR A 7 -31.54 12.29 9.23
N LEU A 8 -30.37 12.49 8.59
CA LEU A 8 -29.87 11.50 7.64
C LEU A 8 -30.03 10.12 8.28
N SER A 9 -30.77 9.22 7.60
CA SER A 9 -30.95 7.86 8.09
C SER A 9 -29.57 7.24 8.41
N GLY A 10 -29.51 6.36 9.40
CA GLY A 10 -28.24 5.72 9.80
C GLY A 10 -27.52 5.09 8.62
N GLU A 11 -28.25 4.56 7.64
CA GLU A 11 -27.72 4.02 6.39
C GLU A 11 -27.05 5.08 5.50
N ALA A 12 -27.64 6.27 5.40
CA ALA A 12 -27.06 7.36 4.61
C ALA A 12 -25.73 7.85 5.23
N ARG A 13 -25.62 7.88 6.56
CA ARG A 13 -24.38 8.21 7.26
C ARG A 13 -23.31 7.16 7.07
N LEU A 14 -23.65 5.87 7.15
CA LEU A 14 -22.73 4.76 6.90
C LEU A 14 -22.23 4.77 5.44
N LYS A 15 -23.12 4.98 4.47
CA LYS A 15 -22.79 5.07 3.05
C LYS A 15 -21.85 6.25 2.77
N SER A 16 -22.12 7.41 3.35
CA SER A 16 -21.27 8.60 3.21
C SER A 16 -19.87 8.37 3.81
N ARG A 17 -19.78 7.74 5.02
CA ARG A 17 -18.51 7.41 5.65
C ARG A 17 -17.70 6.42 4.81
N ARG A 18 -18.34 5.37 4.28
CA ARG A 18 -17.72 4.37 3.41
C ARG A 18 -17.23 4.99 2.11
N ASN A 19 -18.03 5.84 1.46
CA ASN A 19 -17.61 6.51 0.23
C ASN A 19 -16.40 7.42 0.47
N ARG A 20 -16.38 8.19 1.56
CA ARG A 20 -15.25 9.05 1.90
C ARG A 20 -13.97 8.24 2.13
N PHE A 21 -14.08 7.08 2.78
CA PHE A 21 -12.96 6.16 2.97
C PHE A 21 -12.42 5.64 1.64
N TRP A 22 -13.29 5.14 0.75
CA TRP A 22 -12.88 4.64 -0.57
C TRP A 22 -12.29 5.74 -1.46
N THR A 23 -12.84 6.95 -1.40
CA THR A 23 -12.26 8.12 -2.11
C THR A 23 -10.87 8.43 -1.59
N PHE A 24 -10.65 8.36 -0.28
CA PHE A 24 -9.32 8.56 0.31
C PHE A 24 -8.33 7.48 -0.14
N CYS A 25 -8.73 6.22 -0.13
CA CYS A 25 -7.88 5.11 -0.63
C CYS A 25 -7.57 5.25 -2.12
N ALA A 26 -8.55 5.63 -2.93
CA ALA A 26 -8.37 5.85 -4.38
C ALA A 26 -7.40 7.01 -4.65
N LEU A 27 -7.50 8.11 -3.90
CA LEU A 27 -6.55 9.22 -3.99
C LEU A 27 -5.12 8.79 -3.60
N GLY A 28 -4.96 8.00 -2.53
CA GLY A 28 -3.66 7.47 -2.14
C GLY A 28 -3.05 6.58 -3.20
N PHE A 29 -3.85 5.72 -3.82
CA PHE A 29 -3.42 4.87 -4.92
C PHE A 29 -3.03 5.68 -6.16
N ALA A 30 -3.82 6.68 -6.53
CA ALA A 30 -3.50 7.58 -7.63
C ALA A 30 -2.20 8.36 -7.37
N MET A 31 -2.01 8.87 -6.14
CA MET A 31 -0.75 9.52 -5.75
C MET A 31 0.45 8.57 -5.84
N ALA A 32 0.31 7.31 -5.44
CA ALA A 32 1.38 6.32 -5.54
C ALA A 32 1.78 6.07 -7.01
N ILE A 33 0.79 5.93 -7.91
CA ILE A 33 1.03 5.79 -9.35
C ILE A 33 1.76 7.00 -9.91
N VAL A 34 1.26 8.21 -9.64
CA VAL A 34 1.88 9.46 -10.11
C VAL A 34 3.31 9.58 -9.58
N THR A 35 3.54 9.29 -8.30
CA THR A 35 4.88 9.32 -7.72
C THR A 35 5.80 8.31 -8.40
N GLY A 36 5.32 7.10 -8.70
CA GLY A 36 6.09 6.08 -9.43
C GLY A 36 6.49 6.55 -10.83
N PHE A 37 5.57 7.13 -11.59
CA PHE A 37 5.87 7.67 -12.93
C PHE A 37 6.84 8.85 -12.87
N VAL A 38 6.64 9.80 -11.95
CA VAL A 38 7.50 10.97 -11.80
C VAL A 38 8.91 10.57 -11.38
N THR A 39 9.04 9.64 -10.44
CA THR A 39 10.36 9.14 -10.01
C THR A 39 11.05 8.33 -11.09
N GLY A 40 10.32 7.51 -11.86
CA GLY A 40 10.87 6.79 -13.00
C GLY A 40 11.42 7.74 -14.06
N TYR A 41 10.60 8.71 -14.48
CA TYR A 41 11.02 9.72 -15.46
C TYR A 41 12.22 10.56 -14.98
N ALA A 42 12.23 10.93 -13.70
CA ALA A 42 13.36 11.66 -13.13
C ALA A 42 14.65 10.80 -13.06
N ALA A 43 14.52 9.49 -12.86
CA ALA A 43 15.66 8.58 -12.93
C ALA A 43 16.25 8.51 -14.34
N ASP A 44 15.41 8.47 -15.38
CA ASP A 44 15.88 8.52 -16.78
C ASP A 44 16.63 9.84 -17.06
N LEU A 45 16.06 10.98 -16.64
CA LEU A 45 16.73 12.29 -16.79
C LEU A 45 18.06 12.38 -16.02
N PHE A 46 18.18 11.67 -14.91
CA PHE A 46 19.45 11.59 -14.19
C PHE A 46 20.47 10.75 -14.94
N VAL A 47 20.07 9.61 -15.52
CA VAL A 47 20.95 8.76 -16.34
C VAL A 47 21.43 9.53 -17.57
N ASP A 48 20.58 10.35 -18.17
CA ASP A 48 20.90 11.23 -19.30
C ASP A 48 21.78 12.45 -18.89
N GLY A 49 22.13 12.59 -17.62
CA GLY A 49 22.96 13.69 -17.12
C GLY A 49 22.26 15.05 -17.02
N VAL A 50 20.94 15.10 -17.21
CA VAL A 50 20.14 16.34 -17.15
C VAL A 50 19.88 16.77 -15.71
N LEU A 51 19.64 15.81 -14.81
CA LEU A 51 19.35 16.07 -13.39
C LEU A 51 20.54 15.75 -12.49
N PRO A 52 20.87 16.63 -11.54
CA PRO A 52 21.89 16.34 -10.53
C PRO A 52 21.38 15.31 -9.50
N GLY A 53 22.27 14.45 -8.98
CA GLY A 53 21.90 13.36 -8.05
C GLY A 53 21.17 13.81 -6.77
N TRP A 54 21.45 15.02 -6.26
CA TRP A 54 20.75 15.55 -5.09
C TRP A 54 19.25 15.77 -5.33
N SER A 55 18.83 16.05 -6.56
CA SER A 55 17.41 16.23 -6.91
C SER A 55 16.62 14.94 -6.74
N LEU A 56 17.20 13.77 -7.08
CA LEU A 56 16.59 12.47 -6.83
C LEU A 56 16.42 12.20 -5.35
N LEU A 57 17.46 12.51 -4.54
CA LEU A 57 17.36 12.35 -3.07
C LEU A 57 16.27 13.25 -2.48
N LEU A 58 16.13 14.48 -2.96
CA LEU A 58 15.09 15.39 -2.53
C LEU A 58 13.70 14.87 -2.92
N MET A 59 13.53 14.41 -4.16
CA MET A 59 12.28 13.80 -4.63
C MET A 59 11.89 12.57 -3.78
N TRP A 60 12.84 11.68 -3.50
CA TRP A 60 12.63 10.54 -2.62
C TRP A 60 12.25 10.95 -1.20
N GLY A 61 12.91 11.96 -0.66
CA GLY A 61 12.58 12.53 0.66
C GLY A 61 11.13 13.05 0.72
N VAL A 62 10.69 13.78 -0.31
CA VAL A 62 9.32 14.28 -0.42
C VAL A 62 8.33 13.11 -0.57
N ALA A 63 8.64 12.10 -1.38
CA ALA A 63 7.80 10.92 -1.56
C ALA A 63 7.64 10.16 -0.24
N LEU A 64 8.72 9.92 0.49
CA LEU A 64 8.69 9.25 1.80
C LEU A 64 7.90 10.05 2.84
N ALA A 65 8.08 11.36 2.91
CA ALA A 65 7.33 12.22 3.81
C ALA A 65 5.83 12.19 3.50
N SER A 66 5.48 12.26 2.21
CA SER A 66 4.09 12.18 1.74
C SER A 66 3.46 10.83 2.06
N PHE A 67 4.18 9.73 1.83
CA PHE A 67 3.74 8.39 2.15
C PHE A 67 3.54 8.19 3.66
N THR A 68 4.48 8.69 4.48
CA THR A 68 4.38 8.63 5.94
C THR A 68 3.18 9.41 6.45
N TRP A 69 2.98 10.63 5.94
CA TRP A 69 1.83 11.45 6.28
C TRP A 69 0.50 10.81 5.86
N PHE A 70 0.45 10.22 4.65
CA PHE A 70 -0.72 9.49 4.16
C PHE A 70 -1.02 8.28 5.05
N THR A 71 -0.02 7.47 5.38
CA THR A 71 -0.15 6.29 6.24
C THR A 71 -0.66 6.69 7.63
N TRP A 72 -0.10 7.74 8.22
CA TRP A 72 -0.58 8.29 9.49
C TRP A 72 -2.03 8.75 9.43
N SER A 73 -2.39 9.46 8.35
CA SER A 73 -3.75 9.93 8.12
C SER A 73 -4.74 8.78 7.89
N TYR A 74 -4.28 7.69 7.25
CA TYR A 74 -5.04 6.46 7.06
C TYR A 74 -5.36 5.82 8.41
N PHE A 75 -4.38 5.56 9.26
CA PHE A 75 -4.57 4.93 10.57
C PHE A 75 -5.50 5.72 11.50
N ARG A 76 -5.56 7.05 11.36
CA ARG A 76 -6.49 7.89 12.11
C ARG A 76 -7.95 7.79 11.67
N ARG A 77 -8.22 7.26 10.47
CA ARG A 77 -9.56 7.22 9.86
C ARG A 77 -10.13 5.80 9.76
N VAL A 78 -9.28 4.81 9.91
CA VAL A 78 -9.66 3.40 9.82
C VAL A 78 -10.35 2.98 11.11
N ASP A 79 -11.40 2.17 10.98
CA ASP A 79 -12.09 1.54 12.09
C ASP A 79 -11.21 0.43 12.71
N GLU A 80 -11.39 0.15 14.00
CA GLU A 80 -10.59 -0.84 14.72
C GLU A 80 -10.63 -2.23 14.06
N LEU A 81 -11.80 -2.63 13.53
CA LEU A 81 -11.94 -3.90 12.82
C LEU A 81 -11.13 -3.93 11.52
N ASP A 82 -11.19 -2.86 10.74
CA ASP A 82 -10.43 -2.73 9.49
C ASP A 82 -8.93 -2.64 9.77
N LEU A 83 -8.54 -1.97 10.85
CA LEU A 83 -7.16 -1.92 11.33
C LEU A 83 -6.64 -3.32 11.66
N PHE A 84 -7.43 -4.10 12.43
CA PHE A 84 -7.06 -5.45 12.81
C PHE A 84 -6.94 -6.39 11.60
N ASP A 85 -7.87 -6.30 10.64
CA ASP A 85 -7.81 -7.08 9.40
C ASP A 85 -6.58 -6.73 8.56
N ASN A 86 -6.20 -5.45 8.51
CA ASN A 86 -5.02 -4.98 7.81
C ASN A 86 -3.72 -5.46 8.50
N LEU A 87 -3.66 -5.38 9.83
CA LEU A 87 -2.51 -5.88 10.61
C LEU A 87 -2.30 -7.38 10.40
N TRP A 88 -3.37 -8.19 10.41
CA TRP A 88 -3.30 -9.61 10.14
C TRP A 88 -2.81 -9.91 8.72
N ALA A 89 -3.35 -9.22 7.72
CA ALA A 89 -2.91 -9.38 6.34
C ALA A 89 -1.43 -9.02 6.17
N THR A 90 -0.99 -7.94 6.81
CA THR A 90 0.42 -7.52 6.81
C THR A 90 1.31 -8.54 7.51
N LEU A 91 0.86 -9.12 8.62
CA LEU A 91 1.61 -10.14 9.35
C LEU A 91 1.78 -11.41 8.51
N ILE A 92 0.72 -11.87 7.83
CA ILE A 92 0.78 -13.03 6.92
C ILE A 92 1.76 -12.74 5.78
N ALA A 93 1.70 -11.57 5.16
CA ALA A 93 2.61 -11.18 4.09
C ALA A 93 4.06 -11.08 4.57
N PHE A 94 4.29 -10.58 5.78
CA PHE A 94 5.61 -10.53 6.39
C PHE A 94 6.19 -11.94 6.60
N TYR A 95 5.41 -12.86 7.16
CA TYR A 95 5.86 -14.26 7.31
C TYR A 95 6.09 -14.93 5.97
N PHE A 96 5.23 -14.67 4.99
CA PHE A 96 5.45 -15.18 3.63
C PHE A 96 6.81 -14.71 3.09
N TYR A 97 7.10 -13.40 3.13
CA TYR A 97 8.37 -12.84 2.68
C TYR A 97 9.55 -13.45 3.46
N PHE A 98 9.42 -13.51 4.79
CA PHE A 98 10.47 -14.01 5.68
C PHE A 98 10.83 -15.48 5.43
N VAL A 99 9.90 -16.28 4.94
CA VAL A 99 10.13 -17.69 4.57
C VAL A 99 10.54 -17.81 3.10
N ALA A 100 9.84 -17.13 2.19
CA ALA A 100 10.05 -17.28 0.75
C ALA A 100 11.44 -16.80 0.31
N MET A 101 11.89 -15.65 0.83
CA MET A 101 13.17 -15.07 0.44
C MET A 101 14.38 -15.96 0.77
N PRO A 102 14.57 -16.42 2.02
CA PRO A 102 15.69 -17.32 2.37
C PRO A 102 15.56 -18.68 1.69
N SER A 103 14.33 -19.20 1.51
CA SER A 103 14.12 -20.48 0.83
C SER A 103 14.55 -20.43 -0.63
N TRP A 104 14.15 -19.34 -1.33
CA TRP A 104 14.55 -19.16 -2.73
C TRP A 104 16.07 -19.00 -2.86
N TRP A 105 16.68 -18.20 -1.98
CA TRP A 105 18.12 -18.03 -1.95
C TRP A 105 18.86 -19.37 -1.73
N LEU A 106 18.39 -20.20 -0.76
CA LEU A 106 18.91 -21.53 -0.52
C LEU A 106 18.79 -22.44 -1.75
N PHE A 107 17.63 -22.46 -2.41
CA PHE A 107 17.44 -23.27 -3.62
C PHE A 107 18.30 -22.80 -4.79
N HIS A 108 18.53 -21.51 -4.90
CA HIS A 108 19.47 -20.95 -5.88
C HIS A 108 20.90 -21.43 -5.62
N ASP A 109 21.39 -21.34 -4.39
CA ASP A 109 22.72 -21.82 -4.00
C ASP A 109 22.92 -23.32 -4.26
N LEU A 110 21.86 -24.11 -4.14
CA LEU A 110 21.86 -25.53 -4.45
C LEU A 110 21.71 -25.85 -5.94
N GLY A 111 21.56 -24.85 -6.80
CA GLY A 111 21.36 -24.99 -8.23
C GLY A 111 19.98 -25.51 -8.64
N LEU A 112 19.01 -25.48 -7.72
CA LEU A 112 17.63 -25.99 -7.93
C LEU A 112 16.67 -24.89 -8.39
N ALA A 113 17.02 -23.62 -8.27
CA ALA A 113 16.21 -22.47 -8.68
C ALA A 113 17.05 -21.44 -9.43
N PRO A 114 16.42 -20.62 -10.29
CA PRO A 114 17.09 -19.49 -10.95
C PRO A 114 17.50 -18.43 -9.93
N GLU A 115 18.28 -17.45 -10.38
CA GLU A 115 18.69 -16.29 -9.58
C GLU A 115 17.49 -15.62 -8.90
N VAL A 116 17.72 -15.11 -7.69
CA VAL A 116 16.66 -14.53 -6.87
C VAL A 116 16.12 -13.25 -7.51
N ASP A 117 14.88 -13.28 -7.93
CA ASP A 117 14.17 -12.11 -8.44
C ASP A 117 13.46 -11.37 -7.28
N HIS A 118 14.10 -10.30 -6.81
CA HIS A 118 13.56 -9.47 -5.74
C HIS A 118 12.23 -8.81 -6.11
N ILE A 119 12.02 -8.48 -7.39
CA ILE A 119 10.79 -7.86 -7.88
C ILE A 119 9.64 -8.88 -7.83
N ALA A 120 9.90 -10.11 -8.28
CA ALA A 120 8.92 -11.19 -8.22
C ALA A 120 8.47 -11.48 -6.78
N ILE A 121 9.41 -11.56 -5.82
CA ILE A 121 9.09 -11.76 -4.40
C ILE A 121 8.29 -10.58 -3.85
N TYR A 122 8.64 -9.36 -4.21
CA TYR A 122 7.91 -8.16 -3.78
C TYR A 122 6.44 -8.21 -4.23
N PHE A 123 6.18 -8.48 -5.52
CA PHE A 123 4.82 -8.59 -6.03
C PHE A 123 4.06 -9.79 -5.45
N ALA A 124 4.72 -10.94 -5.26
CA ALA A 124 4.11 -12.09 -4.61
C ALA A 124 3.70 -11.76 -3.16
N THR A 125 4.53 -11.05 -2.41
CA THR A 125 4.23 -10.59 -1.05
C THR A 125 3.05 -9.63 -1.01
N ALA A 126 3.01 -8.66 -1.93
CA ALA A 126 1.90 -7.74 -2.07
C ALA A 126 0.60 -8.47 -2.42
N PHE A 127 0.67 -9.46 -3.32
CA PHE A 127 -0.47 -10.30 -3.68
C PHE A 127 -0.99 -11.11 -2.48
N VAL A 128 -0.10 -11.74 -1.71
CA VAL A 128 -0.46 -12.49 -0.49
C VAL A 128 -1.14 -11.56 0.52
N MET A 129 -0.63 -10.33 0.70
CA MET A 129 -1.26 -9.35 1.59
C MET A 129 -2.69 -9.01 1.15
N LEU A 130 -2.88 -8.72 -0.14
CA LEU A 130 -4.20 -8.39 -0.69
C LEU A 130 -5.17 -9.58 -0.60
N ALA A 131 -4.70 -10.79 -0.89
CA ALA A 131 -5.49 -12.01 -0.78
C ALA A 131 -5.92 -12.26 0.68
N ALA A 132 -4.99 -12.17 1.63
CA ALA A 132 -5.28 -12.34 3.06
C ALA A 132 -6.29 -11.30 3.56
N TYR A 133 -6.13 -10.04 3.15
CA TYR A 133 -7.08 -8.98 3.48
C TYR A 133 -8.47 -9.25 2.89
N GLY A 134 -8.52 -9.65 1.61
CA GLY A 134 -9.78 -9.98 0.92
C GLY A 134 -10.51 -11.15 1.56
N LEU A 135 -9.81 -12.24 1.90
CA LEU A 135 -10.39 -13.42 2.57
C LEU A 135 -11.02 -13.05 3.91
N ARG A 136 -10.37 -12.20 4.70
CA ARG A 136 -10.94 -11.70 5.97
C ARG A 136 -12.19 -10.86 5.76
N LYS A 137 -12.22 -10.02 4.73
CA LYS A 137 -13.42 -9.23 4.36
C LYS A 137 -14.59 -10.09 3.90
N LEU A 138 -14.31 -11.26 3.32
CA LEU A 138 -15.34 -12.25 2.95
C LEU A 138 -15.84 -13.08 4.14
N GLY A 139 -15.33 -12.85 5.35
CA GLY A 139 -15.75 -13.54 6.57
C GLY A 139 -15.08 -14.90 6.80
N LEU A 140 -14.07 -15.24 5.99
CA LEU A 140 -13.22 -16.42 6.20
C LEU A 140 -12.18 -16.09 7.28
N ARG A 141 -12.56 -16.30 8.55
CA ARG A 141 -11.74 -16.00 9.74
C ARG A 141 -11.07 -17.24 10.28
#